data_42291c419300bb42b71001c04a52d95e
#
_entry.id   42291c419300bb42b71001c04a52d95e
#
_cell.length_a   1.000
_cell.length_b   1.000
_cell.length_c   1.000
_cell.angle_alpha   90.00
_cell.angle_beta   90.00
_cell.angle_gamma   90.00
#
_symmetry.space_group_name_H-M   'P 1'
#
loop_
_entity.id
_entity.type
_entity.pdbx_description
1 polymer ?
#
loop_
_entity_poly.entity_id
_entity_poly.type
_entity_poly.pdbx_seq_one_letter_code
_entity_poly.pdbx_strand_id
1 'polypeptide(L)'
;MKKSLLIIAALLAVPTAFASDKIAVVDLQQLVSSSSQVKQLKQEHTKKIAELDKIIVNARGEISNEKDPAKVLLIEDKYMKEFNSKKEALERDYNNRLSTIEKNIKGEITKKAQKDGYDYVFAKSVVLHGGKDITNELTSSIK
;
A
#
# COMPACT_ATOMS: atom_id res chain seq x y z
N MET A 1 28.76 -72.12 32.04
CA MET A 1 28.04 -70.88 32.37
C MET A 1 28.15 -69.94 31.17
N LYS A 2 27.13 -69.94 30.30
CA LYS A 2 27.10 -69.05 29.11
C LYS A 2 26.12 -67.91 29.40
N LYS A 3 26.64 -66.69 29.54
CA LYS A 3 25.83 -65.47 29.74
C LYS A 3 25.42 -64.98 28.35
N SER A 4 24.17 -65.19 27.97
CA SER A 4 23.56 -64.60 26.77
C SER A 4 23.27 -63.13 27.01
N LEU A 5 23.94 -62.23 26.26
CA LEU A 5 23.68 -60.79 26.30
C LEU A 5 22.59 -60.48 25.26
N LEU A 6 21.37 -60.21 25.73
CA LEU A 6 20.24 -59.79 24.90
C LEU A 6 20.39 -58.27 24.66
N ILE A 7 20.79 -57.87 23.46
CA ILE A 7 20.80 -56.47 23.00
C ILE A 7 19.38 -56.17 22.48
N ILE A 8 18.61 -55.43 23.24
CA ILE A 8 17.31 -54.87 22.81
C ILE A 8 17.65 -53.61 22.02
N ALA A 9 17.59 -53.71 20.68
CA ALA A 9 17.62 -52.54 19.81
C ALA A 9 16.27 -51.83 19.86
N ALA A 10 16.17 -50.79 20.68
CA ALA A 10 15.01 -49.90 20.68
C ALA A 10 15.04 -49.04 19.40
N LEU A 11 14.23 -49.42 18.41
CA LEU A 11 13.98 -48.61 17.24
C LEU A 11 13.20 -47.34 17.69
N LEU A 12 13.91 -46.23 17.82
CA LEU A 12 13.29 -44.92 18.00
C LEU A 12 12.64 -44.54 16.69
N ALA A 13 11.35 -44.83 16.51
CA ALA A 13 10.52 -44.28 15.47
C ALA A 13 10.35 -42.79 15.77
N VAL A 14 11.19 -41.97 15.13
CA VAL A 14 11.01 -40.51 15.15
C VAL A 14 9.81 -40.21 14.25
N PRO A 15 8.68 -39.73 14.80
CA PRO A 15 7.60 -39.28 13.95
C PRO A 15 8.11 -38.09 13.13
N THR A 16 8.26 -38.25 11.83
CA THR A 16 8.42 -37.13 10.90
C THR A 16 7.10 -36.39 10.89
N ALA A 17 6.96 -35.42 11.79
CA ALA A 17 5.88 -34.46 11.71
C ALA A 17 6.11 -33.66 10.41
N PHE A 18 5.37 -34.01 9.36
CA PHE A 18 5.23 -33.11 8.22
C PHE A 18 4.51 -31.87 8.77
N ALA A 19 5.29 -30.84 9.11
CA ALA A 19 4.74 -29.55 9.44
C ALA A 19 4.01 -29.06 8.17
N SER A 20 2.70 -29.08 8.19
CA SER A 20 1.91 -28.45 7.12
C SER A 20 2.18 -26.95 7.14
N ASP A 21 2.63 -26.39 6.02
CA ASP A 21 2.86 -24.94 5.91
C ASP A 21 1.62 -24.17 6.32
N LYS A 22 1.81 -23.22 7.23
CA LYS A 22 0.73 -22.39 7.73
C LYS A 22 0.55 -21.19 6.81
N ILE A 23 -0.48 -21.25 5.99
CA ILE A 23 -0.77 -20.26 4.95
C ILE A 23 -1.86 -19.29 5.41
N ALA A 24 -1.62 -18.00 5.23
CA ALA A 24 -2.62 -16.95 5.37
C ALA A 24 -2.92 -16.29 4.01
N VAL A 25 -4.11 -15.69 3.91
CA VAL A 25 -4.50 -14.85 2.78
C VAL A 25 -4.94 -13.47 3.28
N VAL A 26 -4.72 -12.46 2.43
CA VAL A 26 -5.03 -11.07 2.76
C VAL A 26 -5.64 -10.35 1.56
N ASP A 27 -6.73 -9.63 1.76
CA ASP A 27 -7.31 -8.72 0.78
C ASP A 27 -6.58 -7.37 0.84
N LEU A 28 -5.58 -7.20 -0.04
CA LEU A 28 -4.79 -5.96 -0.11
C LEU A 28 -5.65 -4.76 -0.50
N GLN A 29 -6.66 -4.94 -1.36
CA GLN A 29 -7.53 -3.85 -1.78
C GLN A 29 -8.40 -3.36 -0.61
N GLN A 30 -8.93 -4.28 0.18
CA GLN A 30 -9.68 -3.96 1.39
C GLN A 30 -8.78 -3.24 2.41
N LEU A 31 -7.55 -3.70 2.65
CA LEU A 31 -6.61 -3.06 3.56
C LEU A 31 -6.28 -1.63 3.13
N VAL A 32 -5.93 -1.43 1.85
CA VAL A 32 -5.64 -0.11 1.31
C VAL A 32 -6.84 0.82 1.41
N SER A 33 -8.03 0.36 1.01
CA SER A 33 -9.25 1.19 1.04
C SER A 33 -9.73 1.53 2.44
N SER A 34 -9.48 0.66 3.42
CA SER A 34 -9.85 0.89 4.84
C SER A 34 -8.85 1.79 5.56
N SER A 35 -7.61 1.92 5.09
CA SER A 35 -6.57 2.74 5.72
C SER A 35 -6.99 4.20 5.84
N SER A 36 -6.90 4.74 7.07
CA SER A 36 -7.15 6.15 7.34
C SER A 36 -6.15 7.06 6.63
N GLN A 37 -4.88 6.62 6.51
CA GLN A 37 -3.83 7.35 5.81
C GLN A 37 -4.15 7.48 4.31
N VAL A 38 -4.66 6.42 3.66
CA VAL A 38 -5.09 6.48 2.25
C VAL A 38 -6.29 7.41 2.08
N LYS A 39 -7.27 7.35 2.97
CA LYS A 39 -8.44 8.24 2.93
C LYS A 39 -8.02 9.70 3.07
N GLN A 40 -7.15 10.01 4.03
CA GLN A 40 -6.61 11.34 4.23
C GLN A 40 -5.82 11.83 3.02
N LEU A 41 -4.92 10.99 2.49
CA LEU A 41 -4.13 11.32 1.30
C LEU A 41 -5.03 11.68 0.10
N LYS A 42 -6.09 10.89 -0.14
CA LYS A 42 -7.07 11.17 -1.20
C LYS A 42 -7.81 12.49 -0.97
N GLN A 43 -8.22 12.79 0.26
CA GLN A 43 -8.89 14.05 0.58
C GLN A 43 -7.98 15.25 0.36
N GLU A 44 -6.73 15.17 0.82
CA GLU A 44 -5.72 16.22 0.60
C GLU A 44 -5.44 16.42 -0.88
N HIS A 45 -5.30 15.34 -1.64
CA HIS A 45 -5.10 15.39 -3.10
C HIS A 45 -6.27 16.08 -3.80
N THR A 46 -7.51 15.74 -3.45
CA THR A 46 -8.72 16.39 -4.02
C THR A 46 -8.73 17.89 -3.73
N LYS A 47 -8.37 18.30 -2.50
CA LYS A 47 -8.29 19.73 -2.16
C LYS A 47 -7.23 20.47 -2.98
N LYS A 48 -6.05 19.85 -3.15
CA LYS A 48 -4.95 20.44 -3.94
C LYS A 48 -5.29 20.52 -5.44
N ILE A 49 -6.06 19.56 -5.99
CA ILE A 49 -6.60 19.67 -7.35
C ILE A 49 -7.50 20.90 -7.48
N ALA A 50 -8.41 21.13 -6.52
CA ALA A 50 -9.25 22.31 -6.54
C ALA A 50 -8.45 23.64 -6.44
N GLU A 51 -7.26 23.61 -5.82
CA GLU A 51 -6.34 24.75 -5.83
C GLU A 51 -5.70 24.97 -7.21
N LEU A 52 -5.41 23.89 -7.97
CA LEU A 52 -4.96 24.00 -9.36
C LEU A 52 -6.04 24.62 -10.26
N ASP A 53 -7.30 24.28 -10.06
CA ASP A 53 -8.41 24.88 -10.81
C ASP A 53 -8.50 26.41 -10.60
N LYS A 54 -8.15 26.91 -9.39
CA LYS A 54 -8.09 28.35 -9.14
C LYS A 54 -7.04 29.06 -10.00
N ILE A 55 -5.92 28.40 -10.30
CA ILE A 55 -4.89 28.97 -11.20
C ILE A 55 -5.50 29.26 -12.56
N ILE A 56 -6.29 28.31 -13.10
CA ILE A 56 -6.97 28.45 -14.40
C ILE A 56 -7.99 29.58 -14.35
N VAL A 57 -8.77 29.68 -13.26
CA VAL A 57 -9.75 30.75 -13.08
C VAL A 57 -9.05 32.13 -13.01
N ASN A 58 -7.96 32.24 -12.26
CA ASN A 58 -7.18 33.48 -12.18
C ASN A 58 -6.58 33.87 -13.53
N ALA A 59 -6.01 32.89 -14.26
CA ALA A 59 -5.49 33.15 -15.61
C ALA A 59 -6.57 33.70 -16.53
N ARG A 60 -7.75 33.10 -16.57
CA ARG A 60 -8.88 33.60 -17.37
C ARG A 60 -9.32 35.00 -16.97
N GLY A 61 -9.34 35.29 -15.67
CA GLY A 61 -9.65 36.61 -15.15
C GLY A 61 -8.65 37.69 -15.59
N GLU A 62 -7.34 37.42 -15.49
CA GLU A 62 -6.30 38.33 -15.94
C GLU A 62 -6.37 38.54 -17.46
N ILE A 63 -6.49 37.48 -18.27
CA ILE A 63 -6.59 37.51 -19.71
C ILE A 63 -7.81 38.33 -20.18
N SER A 64 -8.97 38.13 -19.54
CA SER A 64 -10.19 38.86 -19.95
C SER A 64 -10.12 40.36 -19.73
N ASN A 65 -9.24 40.83 -18.86
CA ASN A 65 -9.05 42.24 -18.55
C ASN A 65 -7.88 42.89 -19.33
N GLU A 66 -7.04 42.08 -20.00
CA GLU A 66 -5.91 42.59 -20.78
C GLU A 66 -6.31 42.81 -22.24
N LYS A 67 -5.90 43.95 -22.79
CA LYS A 67 -6.21 44.33 -24.19
C LYS A 67 -5.02 44.18 -25.13
N ASP A 68 -3.81 44.08 -24.57
CA ASP A 68 -2.57 43.94 -25.36
C ASP A 68 -2.30 42.45 -25.62
N PRO A 69 -2.34 41.98 -26.89
CA PRO A 69 -2.09 40.59 -27.24
C PRO A 69 -0.73 40.06 -26.77
N ALA A 70 0.30 40.91 -26.77
CA ALA A 70 1.64 40.51 -26.33
C ALA A 70 1.66 40.23 -24.81
N LYS A 71 0.91 41.00 -24.02
CA LYS A 71 0.76 40.76 -22.58
C LYS A 71 -0.11 39.55 -22.28
N VAL A 72 -1.14 39.29 -23.09
CA VAL A 72 -1.97 38.05 -22.98
C VAL A 72 -1.07 36.81 -23.07
N LEU A 73 -0.18 36.76 -24.07
CA LEU A 73 0.76 35.62 -24.19
C LEU A 73 1.67 35.47 -22.99
N LEU A 74 2.12 36.56 -22.39
CA LEU A 74 2.96 36.50 -21.17
C LEU A 74 2.17 35.97 -19.95
N ILE A 75 0.91 36.39 -19.84
CA ILE A 75 0.00 35.89 -18.78
C ILE A 75 -0.22 34.38 -18.94
N GLU A 76 -0.54 33.93 -20.17
CA GLU A 76 -0.73 32.52 -20.49
C GLU A 76 0.51 31.69 -20.14
N ASP A 77 1.70 32.12 -20.57
CA ASP A 77 2.96 31.41 -20.28
C ASP A 77 3.24 31.33 -18.77
N LYS A 78 3.05 32.43 -18.05
CA LYS A 78 3.19 32.51 -16.58
C LYS A 78 2.30 31.47 -15.89
N TYR A 79 1.00 31.48 -16.20
CA TYR A 79 0.05 30.57 -15.53
C TYR A 79 0.21 29.13 -15.97
N MET A 80 0.57 28.87 -17.23
CA MET A 80 0.89 27.53 -17.73
C MET A 80 2.08 26.92 -16.97
N LYS A 81 3.15 27.69 -16.79
CA LYS A 81 4.33 27.26 -16.02
C LYS A 81 3.99 26.99 -14.57
N GLU A 82 3.22 27.88 -13.94
CA GLU A 82 2.78 27.71 -12.55
C GLU A 82 1.92 26.45 -12.38
N PHE A 83 0.93 26.27 -13.26
CA PHE A 83 0.03 25.10 -13.23
C PHE A 83 0.80 23.80 -13.41
N ASN A 84 1.66 23.72 -14.44
CA ASN A 84 2.43 22.49 -14.71
C ASN A 84 3.38 22.17 -13.55
N SER A 85 4.08 23.15 -13.01
CA SER A 85 5.00 22.95 -11.88
C SER A 85 4.25 22.43 -10.63
N LYS A 86 3.11 23.03 -10.29
CA LYS A 86 2.32 22.62 -9.14
C LYS A 86 1.67 21.25 -9.35
N LYS A 87 1.16 20.97 -10.56
CA LYS A 87 0.59 19.68 -10.92
C LYS A 87 1.62 18.56 -10.76
N GLU A 88 2.82 18.73 -11.35
CA GLU A 88 3.89 17.74 -11.23
C GLU A 88 4.33 17.53 -9.77
N ALA A 89 4.44 18.60 -9.00
CA ALA A 89 4.79 18.50 -7.58
C ALA A 89 3.72 17.74 -6.80
N LEU A 90 2.44 17.99 -7.07
CA LEU A 90 1.31 17.29 -6.46
C LEU A 90 1.32 15.80 -6.80
N GLU A 91 1.53 15.43 -8.06
CA GLU A 91 1.58 14.04 -8.50
C GLU A 91 2.77 13.30 -7.87
N ARG A 92 3.95 13.93 -7.80
CA ARG A 92 5.13 13.36 -7.14
C ARG A 92 4.87 13.14 -5.64
N ASP A 93 4.31 14.12 -4.94
CA ASP A 93 3.98 14.01 -3.50
C ASP A 93 2.98 12.88 -3.26
N TYR A 94 1.90 12.82 -4.05
CA TYR A 94 0.89 11.79 -3.95
C TYR A 94 1.47 10.39 -4.13
N ASN A 95 2.25 10.17 -5.19
CA ASN A 95 2.85 8.87 -5.49
C ASN A 95 3.87 8.44 -4.42
N ASN A 96 4.69 9.36 -3.93
CA ASN A 96 5.67 9.07 -2.87
C ASN A 96 4.98 8.68 -1.56
N ARG A 97 3.95 9.41 -1.19
CA ARG A 97 3.18 9.11 0.04
C ARG A 97 2.41 7.81 -0.09
N LEU A 98 1.79 7.54 -1.24
CA LEU A 98 1.11 6.28 -1.50
C LEU A 98 2.07 5.10 -1.40
N SER A 99 3.24 5.19 -2.04
CA SER A 99 4.29 4.16 -1.95
C SER A 99 4.75 3.92 -0.50
N THR A 100 4.86 4.98 0.31
CA THR A 100 5.21 4.87 1.73
C THR A 100 4.11 4.13 2.52
N ILE A 101 2.84 4.46 2.27
CA ILE A 101 1.71 3.77 2.90
C ILE A 101 1.68 2.29 2.51
N GLU A 102 1.89 1.97 1.24
CA GLU A 102 1.96 0.57 0.77
C GLU A 102 3.10 -0.21 1.45
N LYS A 103 4.27 0.39 1.62
CA LYS A 103 5.38 -0.22 2.36
C LYS A 103 5.02 -0.48 3.82
N ASN A 104 4.34 0.47 4.47
CA ASN A 104 3.88 0.31 5.84
C ASN A 104 2.87 -0.84 5.96
N ILE A 105 1.89 -0.92 5.04
CA ILE A 105 0.91 -2.02 5.01
C ILE A 105 1.62 -3.38 4.85
N LYS A 106 2.58 -3.49 3.92
CA LYS A 106 3.39 -4.71 3.76
C LYS A 106 4.16 -5.05 5.02
N GLY A 107 4.73 -4.04 5.70
CA GLY A 107 5.41 -4.21 6.98
C GLY A 107 4.50 -4.78 8.07
N GLU A 108 3.27 -4.29 8.19
CA GLU A 108 2.30 -4.79 9.16
C GLU A 108 1.85 -6.24 8.84
N ILE A 109 1.67 -6.56 7.54
CA ILE A 109 1.40 -7.94 7.11
C ILE A 109 2.54 -8.87 7.54
N THR A 110 3.79 -8.47 7.28
CA THR A 110 4.97 -9.26 7.65
C THR A 110 5.09 -9.47 9.16
N LYS A 111 4.88 -8.41 9.95
CA LYS A 111 4.89 -8.50 11.42
C LYS A 111 3.81 -9.45 11.93
N LYS A 112 2.60 -9.36 11.37
CA LYS A 112 1.49 -10.24 11.73
C LYS A 112 1.80 -11.70 11.37
N ALA A 113 2.34 -11.93 10.18
CA ALA A 113 2.74 -13.27 9.74
C ALA A 113 3.77 -13.90 10.69
N GLN A 114 4.82 -13.16 11.04
CA GLN A 114 5.85 -13.62 11.97
C GLN A 114 5.30 -13.89 13.37
N LYS A 115 4.46 -12.98 13.89
CA LYS A 115 3.86 -13.10 15.21
C LYS A 115 2.98 -14.35 15.34
N ASP A 116 2.20 -14.65 14.30
CA ASP A 116 1.22 -15.76 14.31
C ASP A 116 1.79 -17.06 13.75
N GLY A 117 3.07 -17.04 13.28
CA GLY A 117 3.77 -18.19 12.78
C GLY A 117 3.22 -18.68 11.42
N TYR A 118 2.86 -17.76 10.53
CA TYR A 118 2.54 -18.09 9.14
C TYR A 118 3.83 -18.20 8.33
N ASP A 119 3.95 -19.28 7.55
CA ASP A 119 5.07 -19.51 6.66
C ASP A 119 4.92 -18.68 5.37
N TYR A 120 3.65 -18.51 4.92
CA TYR A 120 3.31 -17.75 3.70
C TYR A 120 2.08 -16.87 3.92
N VAL A 121 2.11 -15.70 3.29
CA VAL A 121 0.94 -14.83 3.16
C VAL A 121 0.77 -14.45 1.70
N PHE A 122 -0.37 -14.80 1.13
CA PHE A 122 -0.72 -14.50 -0.26
C PHE A 122 -1.82 -13.44 -0.35
N ALA A 123 -1.81 -12.70 -1.46
CA ALA A 123 -2.96 -11.86 -1.77
C ALA A 123 -4.19 -12.74 -2.08
N LYS A 124 -5.34 -12.41 -1.49
CA LYS A 124 -6.59 -13.18 -1.68
C LYS A 124 -7.00 -13.27 -3.15
N SER A 125 -6.67 -12.28 -3.96
CA SER A 125 -6.97 -12.23 -5.40
C SER A 125 -6.28 -13.31 -6.25
N VAL A 126 -5.22 -13.95 -5.74
CA VAL A 126 -4.46 -14.99 -6.47
C VAL A 126 -4.67 -16.39 -5.87
N VAL A 127 -5.46 -16.52 -4.81
CA VAL A 127 -5.74 -17.80 -4.13
C VAL A 127 -7.15 -18.24 -4.44
N LEU A 128 -7.31 -19.39 -5.10
CA LEU A 128 -8.62 -19.94 -5.44
C LEU A 128 -9.29 -20.65 -4.25
N HIS A 129 -8.49 -21.28 -3.39
CA HIS A 129 -9.00 -22.05 -2.25
C HIS A 129 -7.93 -22.21 -1.16
N GLY A 130 -8.34 -22.15 0.10
CA GLY A 130 -7.48 -22.39 1.26
C GLY A 130 -6.77 -21.13 1.78
N GLY A 131 -6.05 -21.31 2.89
CA GLY A 131 -5.43 -20.22 3.65
C GLY A 131 -6.39 -19.55 4.65
N LYS A 132 -5.85 -19.11 5.79
CA LYS A 132 -6.63 -18.34 6.76
C LYS A 132 -6.68 -16.87 6.34
N ASP A 133 -7.87 -16.30 6.18
CA ASP A 133 -8.05 -14.87 5.91
C ASP A 133 -7.78 -14.06 7.18
N ILE A 134 -6.70 -13.23 7.14
CA ILE A 134 -6.28 -12.36 8.25
C ILE A 134 -6.55 -10.87 7.97
N THR A 135 -7.33 -10.56 6.92
CA THR A 135 -7.60 -9.18 6.49
C THR A 135 -8.20 -8.33 7.61
N ASN A 136 -9.23 -8.83 8.28
CA ASN A 136 -9.92 -8.07 9.33
C ASN A 136 -9.03 -7.83 10.56
N GLU A 137 -8.16 -8.78 10.88
CA GLU A 137 -7.20 -8.66 11.97
C GLU A 137 -6.17 -7.56 11.67
N LEU A 138 -5.76 -7.42 10.41
CA LEU A 138 -4.83 -6.39 9.94
C LEU A 138 -5.49 -5.00 9.83
N THR A 139 -6.77 -4.94 9.44
CA THR A 139 -7.50 -3.67 9.30
C THR A 139 -7.50 -2.87 10.61
N SER A 140 -7.55 -3.53 11.77
CA SER A 140 -7.48 -2.88 13.08
C SER A 140 -6.09 -2.35 13.43
N SER A 141 -5.04 -2.86 12.81
CA SER A 141 -3.63 -2.48 13.05
C SER A 141 -3.14 -1.39 12.09
N ILE A 142 -3.77 -1.28 10.90
CA ILE A 142 -3.42 -0.31 9.87
C ILE A 142 -4.25 0.96 10.08
N LYS A 143 -3.60 1.98 10.64
CA LYS A 143 -4.20 3.31 10.88
C LYS A 143 -3.94 4.26 9.72
#